data_2ed5da76b5905efc27fa08b6d07549b2
#
_entry.id   2ed5da76b5905efc27fa08b6d07549b2
#
_cell.length_a   1.000
_cell.length_b   1.000
_cell.length_c   1.000
_cell.angle_alpha   90.00
_cell.angle_beta   90.00
_cell.angle_gamma   90.00
#
_symmetry.space_group_name_H-M   'P 1'
#
loop_
_entity.id
_entity.type
_entity.pdbx_description
1 polymer ?
#
loop_
_entity_poly.entity_id
_entity_poly.type
_entity_poly.pdbx_seq_one_letter_code
_entity_poly.pdbx_strand_id
1 'polypeptide(L)'
;MKLFNPFYKKPINFHKKPINSRKEIPIAEVLNPLTTKQLVKENDHDQFYFRMLEQQGIVLNERQLEAVRQTEGPVLTLAGAGSGKTSVLTARVGYLINVKKVKPENILVLTFTRKAAEEIKERIAQLPGLSKNTVRNLVAGTFHSVFLQILKSQGYDYKILSNEKHKEVIIKRILKDMGLKDDYDPETILSLISYSKNQLLTIEDLPEQTPVEREFKDIFRRYEEWKNKEHYMDFDDMLVYTYDLLNENQRLLERLQERFKYIEVDEFQDTNIAQYRVLQMLAEKHKNLFVVGDDDQSIYAFRGASSDIILNFPKDYPNTHIVKLDVNYRSNPSIVGLGNEIIKYNQKRHVKTLRCYKRSNEYLTPFYMRPKDTADEAQLIVENMRSDVRQGTRKWKDFVVLYRTHAVSRAIVEQLVLKNIPFVVYGDKKPFYEHPIVKPVLDYIRLSINPNDLNALKSILPTMYLNRDKAIDYITTEMVFNPLDESETLLHYLLRMPGLHPSQKELIIERIRLLDDIKKMSPVDAIREIRQGKGQYEKYLEIDQRRSFTLQKEFANEMLDELVASAIPHKTHESYLNLIDKILKKHEEMEELKNDPYADVVSLMTIHNAKGLEFPCVYTSVDYPKLYIRLP
;
A
#
# COMPACT_ATOMS: atom_id res chain seq x y z
N MET A 1 8.18 19.74 15.82
CA MET A 1 8.29 18.27 15.86
C MET A 1 6.95 17.49 15.85
N LYS A 2 5.80 18.09 16.14
CA LYS A 2 4.49 17.41 16.13
C LYS A 2 3.76 17.41 14.77
N LEU A 3 4.18 18.19 13.81
CA LEU A 3 3.52 18.35 12.50
C LEU A 3 4.08 17.45 11.39
N PHE A 4 5.28 16.89 11.54
CA PHE A 4 5.97 16.16 10.47
C PHE A 4 6.02 14.63 10.62
N ASN A 5 5.40 14.04 11.64
CA ASN A 5 5.33 12.58 11.73
C ASN A 5 3.89 12.09 11.84
N PRO A 6 3.20 11.89 10.70
CA PRO A 6 1.86 11.31 10.67
C PRO A 6 1.84 9.87 11.23
N PHE A 7 3.00 9.27 11.49
CA PHE A 7 3.16 7.89 11.96
C PHE A 7 3.32 7.76 13.49
N TYR A 8 3.52 8.87 14.22
CA TYR A 8 3.67 8.82 15.66
C TYR A 8 2.30 8.78 16.38
N LYS A 9 1.59 7.66 16.26
CA LYS A 9 0.61 7.30 17.30
C LYS A 9 1.36 6.53 18.38
N LYS A 10 1.28 7.04 19.64
CA LYS A 10 1.80 6.32 20.82
C LYS A 10 1.35 4.85 20.75
N PRO A 11 2.24 3.90 21.07
CA PRO A 11 1.84 2.51 21.17
C PRO A 11 0.67 2.41 22.15
N ILE A 12 -0.41 1.77 21.71
CA ILE A 12 -1.54 1.46 22.59
C ILE A 12 -1.00 0.47 23.62
N ASN A 13 -0.88 0.90 24.87
CA ASN A 13 -0.51 0.02 25.97
C ASN A 13 -1.61 -1.01 26.17
N PHE A 14 -1.46 -2.17 25.59
CA PHE A 14 -2.26 -3.34 25.93
C PHE A 14 -1.83 -3.81 27.32
N HIS A 15 -2.63 -3.50 28.32
CA HIS A 15 -2.45 -4.11 29.64
C HIS A 15 -2.51 -5.64 29.49
N LYS A 16 -1.38 -6.30 29.76
CA LYS A 16 -1.25 -7.74 29.87
C LYS A 16 -2.18 -8.26 30.98
N LYS A 17 -3.40 -8.63 30.65
CA LYS A 17 -4.15 -9.60 31.46
C LYS A 17 -3.93 -10.98 30.86
N PRO A 18 -3.53 -11.98 31.65
CA PRO A 18 -3.44 -13.34 31.15
C PRO A 18 -4.84 -13.80 30.72
N ILE A 19 -4.98 -14.14 29.43
CA ILE A 19 -6.22 -14.67 28.88
C ILE A 19 -6.29 -16.14 29.28
N ASN A 20 -6.79 -16.41 30.49
CA ASN A 20 -7.19 -17.73 30.95
C ASN A 20 -8.70 -17.91 30.77
N SER A 21 -9.16 -17.97 29.52
CA SER A 21 -10.43 -18.57 29.14
C SER A 21 -10.40 -18.77 27.61
N ARG A 22 -10.76 -19.95 27.13
CA ARG A 22 -11.14 -20.16 25.72
C ARG A 22 -12.37 -19.30 25.48
N LYS A 23 -12.18 -18.05 25.05
CA LYS A 23 -13.30 -17.26 24.54
C LYS A 23 -13.71 -17.93 23.22
N GLU A 24 -14.95 -18.31 23.12
CA GLU A 24 -15.56 -18.73 21.87
C GLU A 24 -15.39 -17.62 20.83
N ILE A 25 -15.12 -18.00 19.59
CA ILE A 25 -15.03 -17.02 18.49
C ILE A 25 -16.42 -16.40 18.34
N PRO A 26 -16.52 -15.06 18.38
CA PRO A 26 -17.81 -14.39 18.28
C PRO A 26 -18.44 -14.65 16.90
N ILE A 27 -19.73 -14.95 16.89
CA ILE A 27 -20.50 -15.20 15.68
C ILE A 27 -21.45 -14.02 15.47
N ALA A 28 -21.41 -13.41 14.28
CA ALA A 28 -22.34 -12.36 13.93
C ALA A 28 -23.75 -12.89 13.76
N GLU A 29 -24.74 -12.04 14.06
CA GLU A 29 -26.14 -12.32 13.79
C GLU A 29 -26.35 -12.64 12.30
N VAL A 30 -27.11 -13.68 12.01
CA VAL A 30 -27.53 -14.04 10.65
C VAL A 30 -28.89 -13.42 10.37
N LEU A 31 -28.96 -12.57 9.37
CA LEU A 31 -30.18 -11.88 8.96
C LEU A 31 -30.61 -12.33 7.56
N ASN A 32 -31.90 -12.51 7.38
CA ASN A 32 -32.52 -12.65 6.06
C ASN A 32 -33.37 -11.38 5.80
N PRO A 33 -32.78 -10.31 5.25
CA PRO A 33 -33.45 -9.04 5.11
C PRO A 33 -34.58 -9.12 4.07
N LEU A 34 -35.62 -8.30 4.24
CA LEU A 34 -36.57 -8.06 3.18
C LEU A 34 -35.85 -7.44 1.97
N THR A 35 -36.32 -7.76 0.80
CA THR A 35 -35.68 -7.36 -0.45
C THR A 35 -36.66 -6.57 -1.33
N THR A 36 -36.16 -5.98 -2.41
CA THR A 36 -36.99 -5.27 -3.41
C THR A 36 -38.18 -6.10 -3.86
N LYS A 37 -38.08 -7.44 -3.89
CA LYS A 37 -39.19 -8.33 -4.24
C LYS A 37 -40.41 -8.18 -3.32
N GLN A 38 -40.17 -7.88 -2.04
CA GLN A 38 -41.21 -7.69 -1.01
C GLN A 38 -41.49 -6.22 -0.72
N LEU A 39 -40.46 -5.36 -0.82
CA LEU A 39 -40.54 -3.94 -0.41
C LEU A 39 -41.15 -3.04 -1.48
N VAL A 40 -40.89 -3.34 -2.76
CA VAL A 40 -41.40 -2.55 -3.89
C VAL A 40 -42.78 -3.05 -4.28
N LYS A 41 -43.78 -2.20 -4.12
CA LYS A 41 -45.20 -2.51 -4.40
C LYS A 41 -45.52 -2.31 -5.88
N GLU A 42 -46.61 -2.92 -6.36
CA GLU A 42 -47.03 -2.82 -7.76
C GLU A 42 -47.40 -1.40 -8.17
N ASN A 43 -47.84 -0.57 -7.22
CA ASN A 43 -48.24 0.83 -7.46
C ASN A 43 -47.07 1.82 -7.28
N ASP A 44 -45.86 1.37 -6.95
CA ASP A 44 -44.72 2.27 -6.82
C ASP A 44 -44.31 2.75 -8.22
N HIS A 45 -44.10 4.07 -8.39
CA HIS A 45 -43.78 4.71 -9.67
C HIS A 45 -42.46 4.17 -10.30
N ASP A 46 -41.58 3.60 -9.47
CA ASP A 46 -40.28 3.07 -9.83
C ASP A 46 -40.26 1.53 -9.84
N GLN A 47 -41.39 0.88 -9.65
CA GLN A 47 -41.50 -0.60 -9.62
C GLN A 47 -40.90 -1.24 -10.85
N PHE A 48 -41.13 -0.66 -12.04
CA PHE A 48 -40.57 -1.20 -13.30
C PHE A 48 -39.05 -1.35 -13.26
N TYR A 49 -38.35 -0.36 -12.67
CA TYR A 49 -36.90 -0.37 -12.60
C TYR A 49 -36.38 -1.49 -11.70
N PHE A 50 -36.94 -1.64 -10.52
CA PHE A 50 -36.52 -2.70 -9.60
C PHE A 50 -36.86 -4.09 -10.11
N ARG A 51 -37.98 -4.28 -10.80
CA ARG A 51 -38.31 -5.56 -11.45
C ARG A 51 -37.32 -5.91 -12.57
N MET A 52 -36.86 -4.93 -13.34
CA MET A 52 -35.81 -5.13 -14.33
C MET A 52 -34.47 -5.52 -13.67
N LEU A 53 -34.08 -4.91 -12.54
CA LEU A 53 -32.89 -5.30 -11.79
C LEU A 53 -32.99 -6.73 -11.27
N GLU A 54 -34.14 -7.11 -10.72
CA GLU A 54 -34.40 -8.45 -10.20
C GLU A 54 -34.29 -9.54 -11.29
N GLN A 55 -34.74 -9.25 -12.51
CA GLN A 55 -34.58 -10.13 -13.67
C GLN A 55 -33.10 -10.40 -14.01
N GLN A 56 -32.22 -9.48 -13.70
CA GLN A 56 -30.77 -9.63 -13.84
C GLN A 56 -30.09 -10.18 -12.57
N GLY A 57 -30.87 -10.60 -11.58
CA GLY A 57 -30.35 -11.14 -10.33
C GLY A 57 -29.88 -10.08 -9.33
N ILE A 58 -30.09 -8.79 -9.61
CA ILE A 58 -29.76 -7.69 -8.69
C ILE A 58 -30.96 -7.43 -7.77
N VAL A 59 -30.83 -7.88 -6.53
CA VAL A 59 -31.85 -7.77 -5.50
C VAL A 59 -31.31 -6.94 -4.36
N LEU A 60 -31.96 -5.83 -4.02
CA LEU A 60 -31.53 -4.92 -2.98
C LEU A 60 -32.31 -5.15 -1.69
N ASN A 61 -31.65 -5.03 -0.55
CA ASN A 61 -32.33 -4.99 0.75
C ASN A 61 -32.89 -3.60 1.05
N GLU A 62 -33.60 -3.46 2.19
CA GLU A 62 -34.26 -2.21 2.59
C GLU A 62 -33.30 -1.01 2.60
N ARG A 63 -32.13 -1.15 3.22
CA ARG A 63 -31.14 -0.06 3.32
C ARG A 63 -30.49 0.27 1.98
N GLN A 64 -30.24 -0.74 1.17
CA GLN A 64 -29.73 -0.55 -0.19
C GLN A 64 -30.78 0.14 -1.07
N LEU A 65 -32.04 -0.25 -0.95
CA LEU A 65 -33.17 0.40 -1.64
C LEU A 65 -33.34 1.87 -1.21
N GLU A 66 -33.25 2.14 0.09
CA GLU A 66 -33.28 3.51 0.65
C GLU A 66 -32.18 4.38 0.03
N ALA A 67 -30.92 3.89 0.00
CA ALA A 67 -29.79 4.60 -0.58
C ALA A 67 -29.95 4.86 -2.09
N VAL A 68 -30.57 3.96 -2.84
CA VAL A 68 -30.84 4.12 -4.28
C VAL A 68 -31.95 5.15 -4.53
N ARG A 69 -33.01 5.15 -3.74
CA ARG A 69 -34.17 6.05 -3.89
C ARG A 69 -33.89 7.48 -3.45
N GLN A 70 -33.00 7.69 -2.47
CA GLN A 70 -32.67 9.03 -1.96
C GLN A 70 -31.78 9.78 -2.94
N THR A 71 -32.34 10.45 -3.93
CA THR A 71 -31.57 11.09 -5.02
C THR A 71 -31.18 12.54 -4.75
N GLU A 72 -31.98 13.27 -3.96
CA GLU A 72 -31.78 14.71 -3.74
C GLU A 72 -31.05 15.00 -2.42
N GLY A 73 -30.16 15.98 -2.45
CA GLY A 73 -29.35 16.40 -1.30
C GLY A 73 -28.15 15.51 -1.02
N PRO A 74 -27.37 15.82 0.05
CA PRO A 74 -26.21 15.06 0.43
C PRO A 74 -26.61 13.74 1.10
N VAL A 75 -25.99 12.64 0.65
CA VAL A 75 -26.24 11.29 1.16
C VAL A 75 -24.91 10.65 1.56
N LEU A 76 -24.80 10.23 2.81
CA LEU A 76 -23.68 9.44 3.31
C LEU A 76 -24.12 7.99 3.50
N THR A 77 -23.57 7.10 2.68
CA THR A 77 -23.81 5.67 2.81
C THR A 77 -22.61 5.01 3.52
N LEU A 78 -22.80 4.73 4.82
CA LEU A 78 -21.83 4.03 5.65
C LEU A 78 -21.98 2.53 5.40
N ALA A 79 -21.06 1.98 4.62
CA ALA A 79 -21.18 0.64 4.10
C ALA A 79 -20.08 -0.26 4.65
N GLY A 80 -20.44 -1.26 5.45
CA GLY A 80 -19.47 -2.25 5.94
C GLY A 80 -18.84 -3.09 4.83
N ALA A 81 -17.79 -3.81 5.17
CA ALA A 81 -17.15 -4.75 4.26
C ALA A 81 -18.18 -5.75 3.69
N GLY A 82 -18.16 -6.00 2.39
CA GLY A 82 -19.05 -6.97 1.73
C GLY A 82 -20.53 -6.62 1.76
N SER A 83 -20.93 -5.36 2.03
CA SER A 83 -22.32 -4.92 2.10
C SER A 83 -22.93 -4.47 0.77
N GLY A 84 -22.19 -4.56 -0.34
CA GLY A 84 -22.67 -4.21 -1.67
C GLY A 84 -22.54 -2.74 -2.03
N LYS A 85 -21.52 -2.01 -1.54
CA LYS A 85 -21.23 -0.60 -1.89
C LYS A 85 -21.39 -0.30 -3.38
N THR A 86 -20.61 -1.00 -4.20
CA THR A 86 -20.58 -0.79 -5.65
C THR A 86 -21.91 -1.14 -6.32
N SER A 87 -22.64 -2.14 -5.79
CA SER A 87 -23.97 -2.51 -6.30
C SER A 87 -25.00 -1.39 -6.04
N VAL A 88 -24.95 -0.76 -4.86
CA VAL A 88 -25.82 0.38 -4.54
C VAL A 88 -25.48 1.56 -5.43
N LEU A 89 -24.20 1.91 -5.58
CA LEU A 89 -23.77 3.04 -6.40
C LEU A 89 -24.20 2.84 -7.86
N THR A 90 -23.96 1.66 -8.45
CA THR A 90 -24.34 1.38 -9.84
C THR A 90 -25.85 1.37 -10.02
N ALA A 91 -26.62 0.73 -9.12
CA ALA A 91 -28.08 0.73 -9.16
C ALA A 91 -28.64 2.16 -9.02
N ARG A 92 -28.02 3.01 -8.20
CA ARG A 92 -28.42 4.41 -8.04
C ARG A 92 -28.19 5.22 -9.33
N VAL A 93 -27.05 5.07 -9.98
CA VAL A 93 -26.80 5.71 -11.30
C VAL A 93 -27.85 5.26 -12.32
N GLY A 94 -28.15 3.97 -12.37
CA GLY A 94 -29.23 3.45 -13.22
C GLY A 94 -30.60 4.02 -12.87
N TYR A 95 -30.89 4.22 -11.59
CA TYR A 95 -32.13 4.83 -11.11
C TYR A 95 -32.24 6.31 -11.53
N LEU A 96 -31.17 7.09 -11.39
CA LEU A 96 -31.11 8.47 -11.86
C LEU A 96 -31.43 8.58 -13.35
N ILE A 97 -30.89 7.69 -14.17
CA ILE A 97 -31.10 7.71 -15.63
C ILE A 97 -32.50 7.20 -15.99
N ASN A 98 -32.90 6.03 -15.46
CA ASN A 98 -34.14 5.35 -15.90
C ASN A 98 -35.40 5.89 -15.25
N VAL A 99 -35.36 6.28 -13.98
CA VAL A 99 -36.53 6.75 -13.21
C VAL A 99 -36.58 8.27 -13.16
N LYS A 100 -35.47 8.91 -12.75
CA LYS A 100 -35.42 10.37 -12.63
C LYS A 100 -35.17 11.09 -13.96
N LYS A 101 -34.88 10.34 -15.04
CA LYS A 101 -34.65 10.89 -16.39
C LYS A 101 -33.47 11.87 -16.45
N VAL A 102 -32.49 11.70 -15.56
CA VAL A 102 -31.27 12.50 -15.55
C VAL A 102 -30.42 12.11 -16.74
N LYS A 103 -29.93 13.11 -17.48
CA LYS A 103 -29.02 12.84 -18.61
C LYS A 103 -27.68 12.30 -18.09
N PRO A 104 -27.09 11.28 -18.73
CA PRO A 104 -25.82 10.69 -18.31
C PRO A 104 -24.70 11.71 -18.15
N GLU A 105 -24.63 12.72 -19.02
CA GLU A 105 -23.62 13.80 -18.94
C GLU A 105 -23.74 14.70 -17.70
N ASN A 106 -24.88 14.64 -16.99
CA ASN A 106 -25.11 15.38 -15.75
C ASN A 106 -24.74 14.58 -14.48
N ILE A 107 -24.24 13.36 -14.66
CA ILE A 107 -23.81 12.50 -13.57
C ILE A 107 -22.29 12.36 -13.61
N LEU A 108 -21.64 12.62 -12.49
CA LEU A 108 -20.22 12.42 -12.27
C LEU A 108 -20.01 11.27 -11.30
N VAL A 109 -19.29 10.24 -11.70
CA VAL A 109 -18.93 9.09 -10.84
C VAL A 109 -17.44 9.08 -10.60
N LEU A 110 -17.03 9.17 -9.35
CA LEU A 110 -15.62 9.20 -8.94
C LEU A 110 -15.26 7.99 -8.08
N THR A 111 -14.12 7.42 -8.34
CA THR A 111 -13.56 6.32 -7.56
C THR A 111 -12.05 6.45 -7.40
N PHE A 112 -11.45 5.61 -6.55
CA PHE A 112 -10.04 5.73 -6.21
C PHE A 112 -9.10 5.06 -7.20
N THR A 113 -9.52 3.94 -7.83
CA THR A 113 -8.67 3.17 -8.75
C THR A 113 -9.24 3.11 -10.16
N ARG A 114 -8.33 3.04 -11.15
CA ARG A 114 -8.71 2.88 -12.56
C ARG A 114 -9.53 1.61 -12.79
N LYS A 115 -9.12 0.50 -12.15
CA LYS A 115 -9.84 -0.78 -12.24
C LYS A 115 -11.29 -0.66 -11.73
N ALA A 116 -11.49 0.01 -10.59
CA ALA A 116 -12.84 0.24 -10.06
C ALA A 116 -13.67 1.13 -10.99
N ALA A 117 -13.06 2.15 -11.61
CA ALA A 117 -13.77 2.99 -12.58
C ALA A 117 -14.23 2.21 -13.82
N GLU A 118 -13.38 1.32 -14.34
CA GLU A 118 -13.71 0.44 -15.46
C GLU A 118 -14.81 -0.55 -15.07
N GLU A 119 -14.71 -1.20 -13.93
CA GLU A 119 -15.72 -2.11 -13.39
C GLU A 119 -17.09 -1.43 -13.20
N ILE A 120 -17.11 -0.23 -12.62
CA ILE A 120 -18.35 0.56 -12.45
C ILE A 120 -18.99 0.85 -13.80
N LYS A 121 -18.20 1.28 -14.81
CA LYS A 121 -18.71 1.52 -16.17
C LYS A 121 -19.31 0.27 -16.81
N GLU A 122 -18.63 -0.85 -16.67
CA GLU A 122 -19.09 -2.14 -17.21
C GLU A 122 -20.40 -2.57 -16.54
N ARG A 123 -20.49 -2.48 -15.22
CA ARG A 123 -21.70 -2.82 -14.46
C ARG A 123 -22.87 -1.92 -14.83
N ILE A 124 -22.64 -0.60 -14.95
CA ILE A 124 -23.68 0.35 -15.39
C ILE A 124 -24.14 0.03 -16.80
N ALA A 125 -23.22 -0.30 -17.72
CA ALA A 125 -23.57 -0.66 -19.11
C ALA A 125 -24.40 -1.95 -19.23
N GLN A 126 -24.36 -2.81 -18.22
CA GLN A 126 -25.15 -4.05 -18.14
C GLN A 126 -26.52 -3.84 -17.50
N LEU A 127 -26.76 -2.66 -16.88
CA LEU A 127 -28.06 -2.40 -16.23
C LEU A 127 -29.19 -2.31 -17.27
N PRO A 128 -30.42 -2.70 -16.91
CA PRO A 128 -31.58 -2.68 -17.79
C PRO A 128 -31.81 -1.26 -18.36
N GLY A 129 -32.11 -1.19 -19.64
CA GLY A 129 -32.40 0.07 -20.33
C GLY A 129 -31.17 0.96 -20.59
N LEU A 130 -29.97 0.51 -20.20
CA LEU A 130 -28.72 1.20 -20.47
C LEU A 130 -27.90 0.45 -21.51
N SER A 131 -27.01 1.16 -22.18
CA SER A 131 -26.15 0.61 -23.23
C SER A 131 -24.75 1.20 -23.12
N LYS A 132 -23.79 0.60 -23.82
CA LYS A 132 -22.44 1.16 -23.94
C LYS A 132 -22.45 2.61 -24.46
N ASN A 133 -23.41 2.95 -25.34
CA ASN A 133 -23.55 4.34 -25.83
C ASN A 133 -24.05 5.30 -24.74
N THR A 134 -24.96 4.85 -23.88
CA THR A 134 -25.42 5.64 -22.73
C THR A 134 -24.25 5.93 -21.77
N VAL A 135 -23.43 4.91 -21.50
CA VAL A 135 -22.26 5.02 -20.60
C VAL A 135 -21.15 5.88 -21.17
N ARG A 136 -21.04 6.00 -22.51
CA ARG A 136 -20.07 6.91 -23.16
C ARG A 136 -20.26 8.37 -22.75
N ASN A 137 -21.48 8.79 -22.50
CA ASN A 137 -21.80 10.16 -22.09
C ASN A 137 -21.70 10.36 -20.58
N LEU A 138 -21.65 9.27 -19.81
CA LEU A 138 -21.44 9.32 -18.36
C LEU A 138 -19.99 9.68 -18.05
N VAL A 139 -19.77 10.67 -17.20
CA VAL A 139 -18.43 11.00 -16.72
C VAL A 139 -18.13 10.11 -15.50
N ALA A 140 -17.39 9.04 -15.75
CA ALA A 140 -16.95 8.13 -14.68
C ALA A 140 -15.44 7.90 -14.78
N GLY A 141 -14.72 8.00 -13.66
CA GLY A 141 -13.27 7.86 -13.63
C GLY A 141 -12.67 8.00 -12.26
N THR A 142 -11.33 7.97 -12.19
CA THR A 142 -10.64 8.36 -10.97
C THR A 142 -10.61 9.88 -10.85
N PHE A 143 -10.43 10.41 -9.62
CA PHE A 143 -10.24 11.84 -9.40
C PHE A 143 -9.19 12.42 -10.36
N HIS A 144 -8.01 11.80 -10.42
CA HIS A 144 -6.94 12.24 -11.31
C HIS A 144 -7.33 12.27 -12.79
N SER A 145 -8.05 11.25 -13.27
CA SER A 145 -8.42 11.19 -14.69
C SER A 145 -9.44 12.26 -15.08
N VAL A 146 -10.40 12.53 -14.20
CA VAL A 146 -11.43 13.56 -14.44
C VAL A 146 -10.82 14.96 -14.30
N PHE A 147 -10.01 15.20 -13.28
CA PHE A 147 -9.36 16.49 -13.06
C PHE A 147 -8.37 16.82 -14.19
N LEU A 148 -7.60 15.83 -14.66
CA LEU A 148 -6.75 16.01 -15.84
C LEU A 148 -7.56 16.41 -17.09
N GLN A 149 -8.76 15.84 -17.28
CA GLN A 149 -9.63 16.24 -18.40
C GLN A 149 -10.11 17.69 -18.25
N ILE A 150 -10.43 18.14 -17.03
CA ILE A 150 -10.79 19.53 -16.76
C ILE A 150 -9.60 20.44 -17.11
N LEU A 151 -8.42 20.16 -16.60
CA LEU A 151 -7.19 20.93 -16.84
C LEU A 151 -6.87 21.02 -18.34
N LYS A 152 -6.88 19.89 -19.04
CA LYS A 152 -6.65 19.85 -20.51
C LYS A 152 -7.66 20.68 -21.29
N SER A 153 -8.92 20.70 -20.88
CA SER A 153 -9.96 21.53 -21.52
C SER A 153 -9.71 23.03 -21.36
N GLN A 154 -8.85 23.43 -20.45
CA GLN A 154 -8.46 24.82 -20.19
C GLN A 154 -7.02 25.15 -20.67
N GLY A 155 -6.42 24.27 -21.47
CA GLY A 155 -5.12 24.53 -22.10
C GLY A 155 -3.91 24.12 -21.27
N TYR A 156 -4.08 23.36 -20.20
CA TYR A 156 -2.95 22.77 -19.45
C TYR A 156 -2.32 21.64 -20.27
N ASP A 157 -1.27 21.94 -21.02
CA ASP A 157 -0.54 21.01 -21.89
C ASP A 157 0.79 20.56 -21.29
N TYR A 158 0.75 20.03 -20.08
CA TYR A 158 1.91 19.51 -19.38
C TYR A 158 2.17 18.04 -19.72
N LYS A 159 3.44 17.65 -19.78
CA LYS A 159 3.85 16.25 -19.82
C LYS A 159 3.63 15.61 -18.46
N ILE A 160 3.02 14.42 -18.45
CA ILE A 160 2.74 13.73 -17.19
C ILE A 160 3.98 13.02 -16.67
N LEU A 161 4.43 13.40 -15.48
CA LEU A 161 5.53 12.76 -14.77
C LEU A 161 4.99 11.56 -13.95
N SER A 162 4.71 10.45 -14.64
CA SER A 162 4.12 9.25 -14.03
C SER A 162 5.13 8.21 -13.55
N ASN A 163 6.39 8.29 -13.98
CA ASN A 163 7.42 7.31 -13.64
C ASN A 163 8.11 7.67 -12.33
N GLU A 164 7.87 6.88 -11.28
CA GLU A 164 8.45 7.09 -9.94
C GLU A 164 10.00 7.09 -9.96
N LYS A 165 10.63 6.19 -10.74
CA LYS A 165 12.09 6.18 -10.88
C LYS A 165 12.62 7.48 -11.48
N HIS A 166 11.87 8.08 -12.41
CA HIS A 166 12.25 9.38 -12.98
C HIS A 166 12.18 10.48 -11.92
N LYS A 167 11.11 10.52 -11.11
CA LYS A 167 11.00 11.47 -9.98
C LYS A 167 12.16 11.29 -8.99
N GLU A 168 12.49 10.05 -8.63
CA GLU A 168 13.64 9.76 -7.76
C GLU A 168 14.97 10.28 -8.34
N VAL A 169 15.20 10.12 -9.65
CA VAL A 169 16.42 10.63 -10.32
C VAL A 169 16.50 12.14 -10.23
N ILE A 170 15.36 12.84 -10.40
CA ILE A 170 15.30 14.29 -10.27
C ILE A 170 15.65 14.73 -8.85
N ILE A 171 15.04 14.12 -7.83
CA ILE A 171 15.35 14.41 -6.42
C ILE A 171 16.83 14.10 -6.12
N LYS A 172 17.37 12.98 -6.59
CA LYS A 172 18.79 12.65 -6.43
C LYS A 172 19.72 13.71 -7.03
N ARG A 173 19.34 14.29 -8.19
CA ARG A 173 20.08 15.39 -8.80
C ARG A 173 20.01 16.65 -7.96
N ILE A 174 18.82 17.03 -7.51
CA ILE A 174 18.63 18.18 -6.61
C ILE A 174 19.45 18.04 -5.34
N LEU A 175 19.38 16.89 -4.68
CA LEU A 175 20.16 16.58 -3.48
C LEU A 175 21.67 16.67 -3.75
N LYS A 176 22.14 16.18 -4.90
CA LYS A 176 23.56 16.30 -5.30
C LYS A 176 23.98 17.76 -5.48
N ASP A 177 23.15 18.56 -6.14
CA ASP A 177 23.43 19.99 -6.40
C ASP A 177 23.42 20.82 -5.10
N MET A 178 22.69 20.36 -4.07
CA MET A 178 22.68 20.94 -2.72
C MET A 178 23.81 20.40 -1.81
N GLY A 179 24.62 19.45 -2.27
CA GLY A 179 25.64 18.79 -1.44
C GLY A 179 25.09 17.75 -0.45
N LEU A 180 23.82 17.35 -0.60
CA LEU A 180 23.07 16.44 0.29
C LEU A 180 22.83 15.06 -0.32
N LYS A 181 23.69 14.63 -1.28
CA LYS A 181 23.48 13.47 -2.17
C LYS A 181 23.08 12.18 -1.44
N ASP A 182 23.66 11.93 -0.28
CA ASP A 182 23.46 10.67 0.47
C ASP A 182 22.72 10.90 1.80
N ASP A 183 22.27 12.11 2.05
CA ASP A 183 21.67 12.54 3.33
C ASP A 183 20.17 12.22 3.42
N TYR A 184 19.48 12.16 2.29
CA TYR A 184 18.03 11.93 2.23
C TYR A 184 17.69 10.79 1.29
N ASP A 185 16.68 10.01 1.68
CA ASP A 185 16.05 9.05 0.77
C ASP A 185 15.07 9.76 -0.16
N PRO A 186 15.29 9.69 -1.49
CA PRO A 186 14.44 10.37 -2.47
C PRO A 186 12.97 9.94 -2.45
N GLU A 187 12.67 8.68 -2.16
CA GLU A 187 11.29 8.16 -2.08
C GLU A 187 10.55 8.80 -0.90
N THR A 188 11.23 8.96 0.22
CA THR A 188 10.66 9.64 1.40
C THR A 188 10.43 11.12 1.13
N ILE A 189 11.36 11.82 0.49
CA ILE A 189 11.19 13.23 0.10
C ILE A 189 9.97 13.37 -0.82
N LEU A 190 9.83 12.53 -1.84
CA LEU A 190 8.67 12.53 -2.72
C LEU A 190 7.36 12.26 -1.97
N SER A 191 7.38 11.37 -1.00
CA SER A 191 6.21 11.07 -0.16
C SER A 191 5.80 12.27 0.70
N LEU A 192 6.76 13.02 1.24
CA LEU A 192 6.48 14.23 2.02
C LEU A 192 5.95 15.37 1.13
N ILE A 193 6.51 15.55 -0.07
CA ILE A 193 6.01 16.51 -1.06
C ILE A 193 4.57 16.16 -1.43
N SER A 194 4.31 14.90 -1.77
CA SER A 194 2.97 14.39 -2.09
C SER A 194 1.99 14.63 -0.94
N TYR A 195 2.38 14.30 0.29
CA TYR A 195 1.55 14.56 1.48
C TYR A 195 1.20 16.05 1.61
N SER A 196 2.19 16.94 1.49
CA SER A 196 1.97 18.39 1.60
C SER A 196 0.99 18.90 0.55
N LYS A 197 1.14 18.50 -0.71
CA LYS A 197 0.22 18.84 -1.80
C LYS A 197 -1.18 18.32 -1.57
N ASN A 198 -1.32 17.07 -1.12
CA ASN A 198 -2.62 16.44 -0.83
C ASN A 198 -3.35 17.11 0.35
N GLN A 199 -2.62 17.83 1.23
CA GLN A 199 -3.18 18.68 2.28
C GLN A 199 -3.41 20.13 1.81
N LEU A 200 -3.14 20.47 0.54
CA LEU A 200 -3.15 21.83 -0.01
C LEU A 200 -2.21 22.80 0.74
N LEU A 201 -1.10 22.29 1.29
CA LEU A 201 -0.06 23.13 1.89
C LEU A 201 0.84 23.67 0.79
N THR A 202 1.01 24.99 0.79
CA THR A 202 2.00 25.65 -0.07
C THR A 202 3.40 25.51 0.51
N ILE A 203 4.43 25.83 -0.29
CA ILE A 203 5.81 25.82 0.20
C ILE A 203 5.98 26.81 1.37
N GLU A 204 5.25 27.92 1.34
CA GLU A 204 5.27 28.97 2.37
C GLU A 204 4.69 28.49 3.69
N ASP A 205 3.68 27.61 3.67
CA ASP A 205 3.05 27.03 4.86
C ASP A 205 3.96 26.02 5.61
N LEU A 206 5.04 25.58 4.96
CA LEU A 206 5.94 24.59 5.56
C LEU A 206 6.80 25.23 6.65
N PRO A 207 7.03 24.53 7.77
CA PRO A 207 7.89 25.02 8.84
C PRO A 207 9.35 25.12 8.39
N GLU A 208 10.09 26.05 9.01
CA GLU A 208 11.50 26.33 8.71
C GLU A 208 12.35 26.56 9.97
N GLN A 209 11.90 26.01 11.10
CA GLN A 209 12.54 26.21 12.39
C GLN A 209 13.86 25.44 12.50
N THR A 210 13.91 24.23 11.97
CA THR A 210 15.09 23.36 12.00
C THR A 210 15.85 23.37 10.68
N PRO A 211 17.16 23.03 10.65
CA PRO A 211 17.90 22.85 9.40
C PRO A 211 17.24 21.89 8.42
N VAL A 212 16.73 20.76 8.92
CA VAL A 212 16.07 19.73 8.12
C VAL A 212 14.79 20.26 7.47
N GLU A 213 14.00 21.05 8.19
CA GLU A 213 12.80 21.69 7.62
C GLU A 213 13.13 22.68 6.52
N ARG A 214 14.18 23.50 6.71
CA ARG A 214 14.66 24.43 5.66
C ARG A 214 15.19 23.69 4.43
N GLU A 215 15.98 22.64 4.63
CA GLU A 215 16.48 21.79 3.54
C GLU A 215 15.31 21.16 2.76
N PHE A 216 14.31 20.59 3.46
CA PHE A 216 13.12 20.02 2.81
C PHE A 216 12.35 21.09 2.00
N LYS A 217 12.13 22.27 2.59
CA LYS A 217 11.47 23.41 1.91
C LYS A 217 12.21 23.82 0.63
N ASP A 218 13.56 23.85 0.65
CA ASP A 218 14.38 24.17 -0.51
C ASP A 218 14.36 23.04 -1.57
N ILE A 219 14.42 21.77 -1.15
CA ILE A 219 14.28 20.63 -2.05
C ILE A 219 12.92 20.67 -2.77
N PHE A 220 11.84 20.91 -2.02
CA PHE A 220 10.49 21.00 -2.59
C PHE A 220 10.41 22.14 -3.61
N ARG A 221 10.91 23.35 -3.28
CA ARG A 221 10.94 24.49 -4.20
C ARG A 221 11.69 24.16 -5.49
N ARG A 222 12.88 23.59 -5.42
CA ARG A 222 13.68 23.20 -6.60
C ARG A 222 13.01 22.12 -7.43
N TYR A 223 12.26 21.20 -6.81
CA TYR A 223 11.50 20.19 -7.53
C TYR A 223 10.35 20.82 -8.32
N GLU A 224 9.60 21.75 -7.72
CA GLU A 224 8.54 22.49 -8.43
C GLU A 224 9.11 23.39 -9.54
N GLU A 225 10.18 24.11 -9.28
CA GLU A 225 10.87 24.94 -10.29
C GLU A 225 11.34 24.08 -11.48
N TRP A 226 11.91 22.89 -11.20
CA TRP A 226 12.32 21.96 -12.26
C TRP A 226 11.12 21.49 -13.09
N LYS A 227 10.03 21.07 -12.46
CA LYS A 227 8.82 20.64 -13.17
C LYS A 227 8.27 21.77 -14.06
N ASN A 228 8.16 22.98 -13.53
CA ASN A 228 7.67 24.13 -14.28
C ASN A 228 8.56 24.44 -15.48
N LYS A 229 9.88 24.46 -15.30
CA LYS A 229 10.86 24.70 -16.36
C LYS A 229 10.79 23.67 -17.48
N GLU A 230 10.69 22.41 -17.13
CA GLU A 230 10.67 21.28 -18.09
C GLU A 230 9.24 20.93 -18.58
N HIS A 231 8.25 21.71 -18.13
CA HIS A 231 6.85 21.56 -18.51
C HIS A 231 6.25 20.21 -18.13
N TYR A 232 6.53 19.77 -16.89
CA TYR A 232 5.99 18.55 -16.31
C TYR A 232 4.93 18.81 -15.24
N MET A 233 3.99 17.88 -15.11
CA MET A 233 2.98 17.81 -14.06
C MET A 233 2.95 16.39 -13.49
N ASP A 234 3.04 16.23 -12.17
CA ASP A 234 2.85 14.94 -11.49
C ASP A 234 1.37 14.70 -11.13
N PHE A 235 1.07 13.57 -10.50
CA PHE A 235 -0.31 13.25 -10.12
C PHE A 235 -0.87 14.18 -9.04
N ASP A 236 -0.03 14.63 -8.11
CA ASP A 236 -0.48 15.55 -7.03
C ASP A 236 -0.78 16.94 -7.59
N ASP A 237 -0.03 17.39 -8.60
CA ASP A 237 -0.30 18.65 -9.30
C ASP A 237 -1.69 18.65 -9.95
N MET A 238 -2.17 17.52 -10.46
CA MET A 238 -3.50 17.44 -11.07
C MET A 238 -4.58 17.84 -10.08
N LEU A 239 -4.41 17.50 -8.80
CA LEU A 239 -5.36 17.85 -7.73
C LEU A 239 -5.24 19.33 -7.37
N VAL A 240 -4.02 19.80 -7.12
CA VAL A 240 -3.74 21.19 -6.72
C VAL A 240 -4.14 22.14 -7.83
N TYR A 241 -3.67 21.92 -9.06
CA TYR A 241 -3.99 22.81 -10.20
C TYR A 241 -5.48 22.83 -10.53
N THR A 242 -6.19 21.72 -10.31
CA THR A 242 -7.67 21.74 -10.48
C THR A 242 -8.33 22.57 -9.39
N TYR A 243 -7.88 22.45 -8.14
CA TYR A 243 -8.38 23.28 -7.05
C TYR A 243 -8.14 24.76 -7.33
N ASP A 244 -6.92 25.13 -7.67
CA ASP A 244 -6.54 26.53 -7.96
C ASP A 244 -7.31 27.08 -9.17
N LEU A 245 -7.39 26.31 -10.26
CA LEU A 245 -8.13 26.67 -11.46
C LEU A 245 -9.61 26.97 -11.16
N LEU A 246 -10.26 26.12 -10.35
CA LEU A 246 -11.67 26.31 -10.01
C LEU A 246 -11.88 27.47 -9.03
N ASN A 247 -10.91 27.73 -8.16
CA ASN A 247 -10.94 28.85 -7.24
C ASN A 247 -10.77 30.19 -7.96
N GLU A 248 -9.95 30.25 -9.01
CA GLU A 248 -9.68 31.44 -9.79
C GLU A 248 -10.66 31.68 -10.94
N ASN A 249 -11.26 30.62 -11.49
CA ASN A 249 -12.13 30.70 -12.66
C ASN A 249 -13.59 30.38 -12.32
N GLN A 250 -14.27 31.34 -11.74
CA GLN A 250 -15.68 31.22 -11.33
C GLN A 250 -16.62 30.81 -12.49
N ARG A 251 -16.36 31.30 -13.71
CA ARG A 251 -17.19 30.93 -14.89
C ARG A 251 -17.04 29.45 -15.27
N LEU A 252 -15.84 28.89 -15.12
CA LEU A 252 -15.61 27.47 -15.34
C LEU A 252 -16.31 26.64 -14.26
N LEU A 253 -16.16 27.05 -12.99
CA LEU A 253 -16.80 26.40 -11.86
C LEU A 253 -18.33 26.33 -12.05
N GLU A 254 -18.97 27.44 -12.37
CA GLU A 254 -20.41 27.50 -12.63
C GLU A 254 -20.86 26.57 -13.77
N ARG A 255 -20.08 26.52 -14.88
CA ARG A 255 -20.37 25.57 -15.99
C ARG A 255 -20.26 24.11 -15.56
N LEU A 256 -19.27 23.77 -14.72
CA LEU A 256 -19.10 22.41 -14.22
C LEU A 256 -20.20 22.05 -13.20
N GLN A 257 -20.62 22.98 -12.36
CA GLN A 257 -21.76 22.80 -11.44
C GLN A 257 -23.09 22.59 -12.22
N GLU A 258 -23.32 23.33 -13.31
CA GLU A 258 -24.48 23.10 -14.18
C GLU A 258 -24.43 21.75 -14.89
N ARG A 259 -23.24 21.32 -15.27
CA ARG A 259 -23.03 20.02 -15.92
C ARG A 259 -23.21 18.88 -14.94
N PHE A 260 -22.54 18.90 -13.80
CA PHE A 260 -22.52 17.80 -12.81
C PHE A 260 -23.56 18.02 -11.71
N LYS A 261 -24.81 17.71 -12.05
CA LYS A 261 -25.94 17.88 -11.12
C LYS A 261 -25.99 16.82 -10.03
N TYR A 262 -25.41 15.64 -10.30
CA TYR A 262 -25.31 14.50 -9.39
C TYR A 262 -23.88 14.01 -9.37
N ILE A 263 -23.31 13.92 -8.17
CA ILE A 263 -21.93 13.47 -7.96
C ILE A 263 -21.97 12.25 -7.05
N GLU A 264 -21.41 11.13 -7.54
CA GLU A 264 -21.38 9.84 -6.89
C GLU A 264 -19.92 9.46 -6.59
N VAL A 265 -19.56 9.22 -5.33
CA VAL A 265 -18.19 8.95 -4.92
C VAL A 265 -18.10 7.59 -4.23
N ASP A 266 -17.30 6.68 -4.77
CA ASP A 266 -16.98 5.38 -4.16
C ASP A 266 -15.71 5.47 -3.31
N GLU A 267 -15.58 4.59 -2.33
CA GLU A 267 -14.45 4.49 -1.38
C GLU A 267 -14.09 5.83 -0.72
N PHE A 268 -15.13 6.59 -0.32
CA PHE A 268 -14.99 7.98 0.15
C PHE A 268 -14.05 8.14 1.36
N GLN A 269 -13.85 7.10 2.18
CA GLN A 269 -12.90 7.11 3.31
C GLN A 269 -11.44 7.27 2.88
N ASP A 270 -11.12 7.09 1.60
CA ASP A 270 -9.75 7.23 1.07
C ASP A 270 -9.48 8.60 0.44
N THR A 271 -10.46 9.50 0.50
CA THR A 271 -10.36 10.85 -0.05
C THR A 271 -9.36 11.71 0.75
N ASN A 272 -8.52 12.48 0.04
CA ASN A 272 -7.64 13.49 0.64
C ASN A 272 -8.28 14.89 0.64
N ILE A 273 -7.64 15.84 1.30
CA ILE A 273 -8.17 17.21 1.45
C ILE A 273 -8.32 17.89 0.08
N ALA A 274 -7.34 17.80 -0.81
CA ALA A 274 -7.39 18.42 -2.14
C ALA A 274 -8.60 17.90 -2.95
N GLN A 275 -8.80 16.58 -2.98
CA GLN A 275 -9.94 15.96 -3.64
C GLN A 275 -11.27 16.42 -3.03
N TYR A 276 -11.35 16.45 -1.71
CA TYR A 276 -12.57 16.84 -1.01
C TYR A 276 -12.94 18.30 -1.25
N ARG A 277 -11.96 19.22 -1.27
CA ARG A 277 -12.20 20.64 -1.57
C ARG A 277 -12.76 20.84 -2.97
N VAL A 278 -12.20 20.16 -3.98
CA VAL A 278 -12.74 20.19 -5.34
C VAL A 278 -14.16 19.61 -5.39
N LEU A 279 -14.43 18.51 -4.69
CA LEU A 279 -15.80 17.97 -4.58
C LEU A 279 -16.78 18.97 -3.97
N GLN A 280 -16.40 19.65 -2.88
CA GLN A 280 -17.23 20.66 -2.25
C GLN A 280 -17.58 21.79 -3.22
N MET A 281 -16.57 22.30 -3.97
CA MET A 281 -16.80 23.35 -4.98
C MET A 281 -17.76 22.87 -6.08
N LEU A 282 -17.58 21.68 -6.62
CA LEU A 282 -18.44 21.14 -7.69
C LEU A 282 -19.88 20.87 -7.19
N ALA A 283 -20.05 20.42 -5.96
CA ALA A 283 -21.36 20.06 -5.39
C ALA A 283 -22.15 21.26 -4.84
N GLU A 284 -21.53 22.42 -4.67
CA GLU A 284 -22.09 23.54 -3.88
C GLU A 284 -23.49 23.98 -4.36
N LYS A 285 -23.69 24.04 -5.67
CA LYS A 285 -24.94 24.52 -6.25
C LYS A 285 -26.13 23.59 -6.02
N HIS A 286 -25.97 22.30 -6.28
CA HIS A 286 -27.04 21.31 -6.25
C HIS A 286 -27.07 20.49 -4.97
N LYS A 287 -25.92 20.35 -4.30
CA LYS A 287 -25.70 19.54 -3.09
C LYS A 287 -26.09 18.06 -3.23
N ASN A 288 -26.30 17.58 -4.46
CA ASN A 288 -26.60 16.18 -4.76
C ASN A 288 -25.29 15.39 -4.78
N LEU A 289 -24.73 15.22 -3.60
CA LEU A 289 -23.48 14.53 -3.37
C LEU A 289 -23.74 13.22 -2.62
N PHE A 290 -23.68 12.11 -3.34
CA PHE A 290 -23.76 10.77 -2.77
C PHE A 290 -22.36 10.23 -2.54
N VAL A 291 -22.04 9.94 -1.30
CA VAL A 291 -20.76 9.34 -0.92
C VAL A 291 -20.99 7.99 -0.27
N VAL A 292 -20.25 6.98 -0.73
CA VAL A 292 -20.29 5.65 -0.13
C VAL A 292 -18.88 5.26 0.32
N GLY A 293 -18.77 4.74 1.54
CA GLY A 293 -17.49 4.38 2.11
C GLY A 293 -17.62 3.60 3.41
N ASP A 294 -16.48 3.12 3.88
CA ASP A 294 -16.33 2.40 5.14
C ASP A 294 -15.20 3.05 5.96
N ASP A 295 -15.56 3.87 6.93
CA ASP A 295 -14.60 4.54 7.82
C ASP A 295 -13.70 3.55 8.58
N ASP A 296 -14.16 2.31 8.79
CA ASP A 296 -13.38 1.23 9.39
C ASP A 296 -12.29 0.68 8.45
N GLN A 297 -12.36 0.99 7.15
CA GLN A 297 -11.41 0.59 6.12
C GLN A 297 -10.48 1.72 5.66
N SER A 298 -10.40 2.84 6.39
CA SER A 298 -9.49 3.94 6.09
C SER A 298 -8.05 3.57 6.48
N ILE A 299 -7.28 3.06 5.51
CA ILE A 299 -5.90 2.58 5.73
C ILE A 299 -4.85 3.32 4.88
N TYR A 300 -5.24 4.35 4.11
CA TYR A 300 -4.34 5.14 3.24
C TYR A 300 -3.96 6.51 3.79
N ALA A 301 -3.96 6.68 5.13
CA ALA A 301 -3.55 7.94 5.76
C ALA A 301 -2.11 8.36 5.37
N PHE A 302 -1.21 7.40 5.12
CA PHE A 302 0.15 7.64 4.66
C PHE A 302 0.24 8.20 3.22
N ARG A 303 -0.86 8.13 2.45
CA ARG A 303 -1.01 8.77 1.13
C ARG A 303 -1.81 10.07 1.19
N GLY A 304 -1.99 10.65 2.37
CA GLY A 304 -2.75 11.88 2.56
C GLY A 304 -4.26 11.71 2.71
N ALA A 305 -4.80 10.48 2.67
CA ALA A 305 -6.21 10.24 2.97
C ALA A 305 -6.55 10.64 4.42
N SER A 306 -7.72 11.22 4.61
CA SER A 306 -8.17 11.66 5.94
C SER A 306 -9.51 11.05 6.31
N SER A 307 -9.50 10.17 7.33
CA SER A 307 -10.75 9.63 7.89
C SER A 307 -11.66 10.71 8.47
N ASP A 308 -11.11 11.88 8.81
CA ASP A 308 -11.90 13.00 9.32
C ASP A 308 -12.90 13.53 8.29
N ILE A 309 -12.63 13.36 6.99
CA ILE A 309 -13.54 13.77 5.92
C ILE A 309 -14.86 13.00 6.00
N ILE A 310 -14.82 11.67 6.01
CA ILE A 310 -16.06 10.86 6.11
C ILE A 310 -16.74 11.02 7.48
N LEU A 311 -15.97 11.16 8.55
CA LEU A 311 -16.50 11.32 9.91
C LEU A 311 -17.18 12.67 10.11
N ASN A 312 -16.69 13.74 9.49
CA ASN A 312 -17.23 15.10 9.61
C ASN A 312 -18.18 15.47 8.47
N PHE A 313 -18.40 14.61 7.48
CA PHE A 313 -19.30 14.89 6.35
C PHE A 313 -20.68 15.42 6.77
N PRO A 314 -21.36 14.86 7.81
CA PRO A 314 -22.63 15.41 8.27
C PRO A 314 -22.54 16.80 8.93
N LYS A 315 -21.34 17.22 9.35
CA LYS A 315 -21.12 18.59 9.86
C LYS A 315 -20.94 19.58 8.72
N ASP A 316 -20.23 19.16 7.66
CA ASP A 316 -20.05 19.98 6.45
C ASP A 316 -21.35 20.11 5.66
N TYR A 317 -22.21 19.09 5.73
CA TYR A 317 -23.54 19.05 5.11
C TYR A 317 -24.62 18.72 6.17
N PRO A 318 -25.14 19.70 6.90
CA PRO A 318 -26.05 19.45 8.03
C PRO A 318 -27.33 18.66 7.70
N ASN A 319 -27.80 18.72 6.44
CA ASN A 319 -29.00 17.98 5.98
C ASN A 319 -28.63 16.61 5.37
N THR A 320 -27.53 16.02 5.72
CA THR A 320 -27.08 14.73 5.19
C THR A 320 -28.05 13.62 5.58
N HIS A 321 -28.55 12.89 4.58
CA HIS A 321 -29.24 11.63 4.79
C HIS A 321 -28.21 10.51 4.99
N ILE A 322 -28.24 9.86 6.17
CA ILE A 322 -27.26 8.81 6.52
C ILE A 322 -27.91 7.44 6.38
N VAL A 323 -27.36 6.60 5.51
CA VAL A 323 -27.78 5.20 5.33
C VAL A 323 -26.68 4.28 5.82
N LYS A 324 -27.02 3.27 6.64
CA LYS A 324 -26.06 2.25 7.09
C LYS A 324 -26.32 0.91 6.39
N LEU A 325 -25.36 0.45 5.58
CA LEU A 325 -25.37 -0.87 4.97
C LEU A 325 -24.66 -1.85 5.91
N ASP A 326 -25.41 -2.51 6.75
CA ASP A 326 -24.91 -3.34 7.85
C ASP A 326 -25.01 -4.86 7.60
N VAL A 327 -25.46 -5.27 6.41
CA VAL A 327 -25.55 -6.70 6.03
C VAL A 327 -24.36 -7.09 5.16
N ASN A 328 -23.54 -7.98 5.65
CA ASN A 328 -22.43 -8.59 4.89
C ASN A 328 -22.90 -9.80 4.07
N TYR A 329 -22.66 -9.76 2.75
CA TYR A 329 -23.01 -10.82 1.79
C TYR A 329 -21.82 -11.69 1.38
N ARG A 330 -20.61 -11.33 1.82
CA ARG A 330 -19.33 -11.94 1.39
C ARG A 330 -18.88 -13.06 2.30
N SER A 331 -18.83 -12.79 3.60
CA SER A 331 -18.10 -13.60 4.57
C SER A 331 -19.02 -14.41 5.49
N ASN A 332 -18.47 -15.44 6.11
CA ASN A 332 -19.17 -16.28 7.09
C ASN A 332 -19.44 -15.52 8.40
N PRO A 333 -20.46 -15.93 9.20
CA PRO A 333 -20.81 -15.27 10.46
C PRO A 333 -19.67 -15.19 11.47
N SER A 334 -18.77 -16.18 11.52
CA SER A 334 -17.60 -16.20 12.40
C SER A 334 -16.54 -15.17 12.00
N ILE A 335 -16.34 -14.93 10.70
CA ILE A 335 -15.44 -13.87 10.20
C ILE A 335 -16.01 -12.49 10.52
N VAL A 336 -17.29 -12.29 10.23
CA VAL A 336 -17.97 -11.02 10.49
C VAL A 336 -18.01 -10.73 12.00
N GLY A 337 -18.28 -11.73 12.83
CA GLY A 337 -18.29 -11.60 14.29
C GLY A 337 -16.91 -11.24 14.84
N LEU A 338 -15.84 -11.88 14.36
CA LEU A 338 -14.48 -11.56 14.72
C LEU A 338 -14.13 -10.11 14.31
N GLY A 339 -14.49 -9.70 13.10
CA GLY A 339 -14.29 -8.31 12.62
C GLY A 339 -15.03 -7.29 13.50
N ASN A 340 -16.29 -7.58 13.88
CA ASN A 340 -17.05 -6.71 14.80
C ASN A 340 -16.36 -6.55 16.16
N GLU A 341 -15.77 -7.63 16.70
CA GLU A 341 -15.06 -7.55 17.99
C GLU A 341 -13.74 -6.75 17.89
N ILE A 342 -12.96 -6.98 16.82
CA ILE A 342 -11.70 -6.28 16.62
C ILE A 342 -11.92 -4.79 16.44
N ILE A 343 -12.92 -4.38 15.65
CA ILE A 343 -13.14 -2.98 15.32
C ILE A 343 -13.65 -2.14 16.50
N LYS A 344 -14.19 -2.74 17.55
CA LYS A 344 -14.61 -2.04 18.78
C LYS A 344 -13.47 -1.29 19.47
N TYR A 345 -12.22 -1.69 19.25
CA TYR A 345 -11.04 -0.99 19.79
C TYR A 345 -10.74 0.33 19.08
N ASN A 346 -11.30 0.53 17.87
CA ASN A 346 -11.22 1.81 17.17
C ASN A 346 -12.32 2.73 17.70
N GLN A 347 -11.93 3.80 18.41
CA GLN A 347 -12.89 4.72 19.06
C GLN A 347 -13.38 5.82 18.11
N LYS A 348 -12.59 6.20 17.10
CA LYS A 348 -12.89 7.28 16.15
C LYS A 348 -13.53 6.70 14.90
N ARG A 349 -14.85 6.43 14.99
CA ARG A 349 -15.61 5.79 13.91
C ARG A 349 -17.11 6.07 14.00
N HIS A 350 -17.83 5.89 12.92
CA HIS A 350 -19.27 5.72 12.93
C HIS A 350 -19.64 4.32 13.43
N VAL A 351 -20.31 4.26 14.58
CA VAL A 351 -20.65 2.96 15.18
C VAL A 351 -21.61 2.20 14.26
N LYS A 352 -21.18 1.02 13.83
CA LYS A 352 -21.97 0.03 13.09
C LYS A 352 -21.60 -1.38 13.54
N THR A 353 -22.57 -2.30 13.51
CA THR A 353 -22.36 -3.72 13.77
C THR A 353 -22.83 -4.48 12.54
N LEU A 354 -21.94 -5.25 11.93
CA LEU A 354 -22.28 -6.00 10.72
C LEU A 354 -23.01 -7.29 11.08
N ARG A 355 -24.08 -7.57 10.33
CA ARG A 355 -24.81 -8.83 10.34
C ARG A 355 -24.48 -9.62 9.09
N CYS A 356 -24.67 -10.93 9.11
CA CYS A 356 -24.30 -11.80 8.00
C CYS A 356 -25.54 -12.32 7.28
N TYR A 357 -25.55 -12.25 5.94
CA TYR A 357 -26.58 -12.86 5.12
C TYR A 357 -26.32 -14.34 4.86
N LYS A 358 -25.04 -14.73 4.74
CA LYS A 358 -24.63 -16.03 4.25
C LYS A 358 -24.94 -17.13 5.28
N ARG A 359 -25.82 -18.04 4.89
CA ARG A 359 -26.05 -19.28 5.61
C ARG A 359 -25.06 -20.32 5.08
N SER A 360 -24.10 -20.72 5.88
CA SER A 360 -23.25 -21.87 5.62
C SER A 360 -23.66 -22.97 6.60
N ASN A 361 -23.94 -24.17 6.11
CA ASN A 361 -24.15 -25.34 6.95
C ASN A 361 -22.83 -25.87 7.51
N GLU A 362 -21.69 -25.48 6.95
CA GLU A 362 -20.34 -25.74 7.42
C GLU A 362 -19.69 -24.43 7.86
N TYR A 363 -19.74 -24.16 9.16
CA TYR A 363 -19.03 -23.05 9.75
C TYR A 363 -17.53 -23.40 9.82
N LEU A 364 -16.80 -23.10 8.75
CA LEU A 364 -15.34 -23.05 8.84
C LEU A 364 -14.98 -21.89 9.79
N THR A 365 -14.59 -22.25 10.99
CA THR A 365 -14.28 -21.28 12.05
C THR A 365 -12.89 -20.71 11.82
N PRO A 366 -12.69 -19.39 11.88
CA PRO A 366 -11.35 -18.82 11.94
C PRO A 366 -10.58 -19.46 13.08
N PHE A 367 -9.35 -19.81 12.86
CA PHE A 367 -8.50 -20.28 13.95
C PHE A 367 -7.25 -19.41 14.06
N TYR A 368 -6.72 -19.39 15.24
CA TYR A 368 -5.63 -18.58 15.64
C TYR A 368 -4.54 -19.45 16.26
N MET A 369 -3.30 -19.22 15.87
CA MET A 369 -2.15 -19.97 16.33
C MET A 369 -1.07 -19.03 16.89
N ARG A 370 -0.25 -19.54 17.82
CA ARG A 370 0.92 -18.86 18.37
C ARG A 370 2.17 -19.67 18.01
N PRO A 371 2.77 -19.44 16.86
CA PRO A 371 4.02 -20.07 16.49
C PRO A 371 5.16 -19.60 17.40
N LYS A 372 6.24 -20.35 17.46
CA LYS A 372 7.43 -20.03 18.27
C LYS A 372 8.22 -18.87 17.67
N ASP A 373 8.30 -18.87 16.32
CA ASP A 373 9.02 -17.90 15.52
C ASP A 373 8.43 -17.83 14.10
N THR A 374 8.99 -16.98 13.25
CA THR A 374 8.52 -16.78 11.88
C THR A 374 8.71 -18.02 11.00
N ALA A 375 9.68 -18.87 11.29
CA ALA A 375 9.90 -20.12 10.55
C ALA A 375 8.83 -21.18 10.88
N ASP A 376 8.47 -21.32 12.16
CA ASP A 376 7.38 -22.19 12.64
C ASP A 376 6.04 -21.72 12.07
N GLU A 377 5.79 -20.40 12.06
CA GLU A 377 4.61 -19.79 11.43
C GLU A 377 4.51 -20.16 9.95
N ALA A 378 5.58 -19.93 9.20
CA ALA A 378 5.63 -20.21 7.77
C ALA A 378 5.41 -21.71 7.48
N GLN A 379 6.01 -22.59 8.28
CA GLN A 379 5.84 -24.03 8.16
C GLN A 379 4.37 -24.42 8.38
N LEU A 380 3.74 -23.92 9.44
CA LEU A 380 2.33 -24.21 9.76
C LEU A 380 1.39 -23.74 8.66
N ILE A 381 1.59 -22.52 8.13
CA ILE A 381 0.80 -21.97 7.01
C ILE A 381 0.92 -22.88 5.79
N VAL A 382 2.14 -23.20 5.39
CA VAL A 382 2.40 -23.96 4.16
C VAL A 382 1.89 -25.40 4.29
N GLU A 383 2.03 -26.03 5.46
CA GLU A 383 1.51 -27.39 5.68
C GLU A 383 -0.03 -27.45 5.65
N ASN A 384 -0.71 -26.44 6.22
CA ASN A 384 -2.16 -26.33 6.12
C ASN A 384 -2.62 -26.19 4.65
N MET A 385 -2.00 -25.29 3.88
CA MET A 385 -2.30 -25.13 2.45
C MET A 385 -2.12 -26.45 1.68
N ARG A 386 -0.98 -27.14 1.92
CA ARG A 386 -0.70 -28.45 1.29
C ARG A 386 -1.73 -29.50 1.65
N SER A 387 -2.20 -29.52 2.88
CA SER A 387 -3.25 -30.44 3.32
C SER A 387 -4.54 -30.22 2.53
N ASP A 388 -5.01 -28.97 2.44
CA ASP A 388 -6.24 -28.62 1.72
C ASP A 388 -6.14 -28.95 0.21
N VAL A 389 -4.98 -28.66 -0.42
CA VAL A 389 -4.75 -28.97 -1.84
C VAL A 389 -4.69 -30.49 -2.08
N ARG A 390 -4.02 -31.25 -1.20
CA ARG A 390 -3.96 -32.72 -1.30
C ARG A 390 -5.33 -33.39 -1.13
N GLN A 391 -6.20 -32.83 -0.30
CA GLN A 391 -7.57 -33.27 -0.10
C GLN A 391 -8.50 -32.87 -1.25
N GLY A 392 -8.01 -32.05 -2.19
CA GLY A 392 -8.81 -31.54 -3.32
C GLY A 392 -9.87 -30.52 -2.92
N THR A 393 -9.81 -29.98 -1.70
CA THR A 393 -10.77 -29.00 -1.20
C THR A 393 -10.50 -27.60 -1.73
N ARG A 394 -9.24 -27.29 -2.09
CA ARG A 394 -8.79 -26.00 -2.57
C ARG A 394 -7.71 -26.13 -3.64
N LYS A 395 -7.49 -25.04 -4.41
CA LYS A 395 -6.37 -24.84 -5.33
C LYS A 395 -5.40 -23.82 -4.73
N TRP A 396 -4.17 -23.73 -5.25
CA TRP A 396 -3.18 -22.74 -4.78
C TRP A 396 -3.67 -21.28 -4.91
N LYS A 397 -4.41 -20.97 -5.94
CA LYS A 397 -4.99 -19.64 -6.18
C LYS A 397 -6.08 -19.22 -5.18
N ASP A 398 -6.60 -20.16 -4.41
CA ASP A 398 -7.60 -19.87 -3.39
C ASP A 398 -6.99 -19.26 -2.13
N PHE A 399 -5.66 -19.31 -1.99
CA PHE A 399 -4.95 -18.85 -0.82
C PHE A 399 -4.30 -17.48 -1.02
N VAL A 400 -4.41 -16.64 0.01
CA VAL A 400 -3.61 -15.45 0.16
C VAL A 400 -2.97 -15.41 1.53
N VAL A 401 -1.73 -14.93 1.60
CA VAL A 401 -1.05 -14.59 2.86
C VAL A 401 -0.90 -13.08 2.93
N LEU A 402 -1.50 -12.48 3.94
CA LEU A 402 -1.47 -11.06 4.21
C LEU A 402 -0.48 -10.75 5.34
N TYR A 403 0.33 -9.74 5.15
CA TYR A 403 1.30 -9.27 6.14
C TYR A 403 1.35 -7.74 6.20
N ARG A 404 1.87 -7.20 7.30
CA ARG A 404 2.00 -5.75 7.48
C ARG A 404 3.16 -5.18 6.66
N THR A 405 4.33 -5.82 6.73
CA THR A 405 5.57 -5.42 6.04
C THR A 405 6.12 -6.59 5.22
N HIS A 406 6.89 -6.30 4.19
CA HIS A 406 7.51 -7.31 3.36
C HIS A 406 8.59 -8.13 4.09
N ALA A 407 9.16 -7.62 5.19
CA ALA A 407 10.11 -8.37 6.02
C ALA A 407 9.52 -9.70 6.50
N VAL A 408 8.28 -9.67 6.95
CA VAL A 408 7.55 -10.84 7.47
C VAL A 408 7.33 -11.93 6.42
N SER A 409 7.22 -11.57 5.14
CA SER A 409 6.99 -12.54 4.07
C SER A 409 8.18 -13.47 3.81
N ARG A 410 9.39 -13.13 4.27
CA ARG A 410 10.63 -13.87 4.03
C ARG A 410 10.50 -15.37 4.34
N ALA A 411 10.13 -15.71 5.57
CA ALA A 411 10.04 -17.11 6.00
C ALA A 411 9.00 -17.90 5.20
N ILE A 412 7.89 -17.25 4.81
CA ILE A 412 6.84 -17.87 4.00
C ILE A 412 7.36 -18.16 2.59
N VAL A 413 8.03 -17.19 1.96
CA VAL A 413 8.67 -17.37 0.64
C VAL A 413 9.68 -18.51 0.67
N GLU A 414 10.53 -18.58 1.70
CA GLU A 414 11.50 -19.68 1.89
C GLU A 414 10.79 -21.05 1.93
N GLN A 415 9.72 -21.16 2.72
CA GLN A 415 8.99 -22.44 2.82
C GLN A 415 8.29 -22.81 1.52
N LEU A 416 7.71 -21.85 0.80
CA LEU A 416 7.10 -22.10 -0.52
C LEU A 416 8.15 -22.59 -1.53
N VAL A 417 9.35 -21.97 -1.56
CA VAL A 417 10.47 -22.38 -2.41
C VAL A 417 10.96 -23.79 -2.04
N LEU A 418 11.16 -24.06 -0.74
CA LEU A 418 11.63 -25.36 -0.25
C LEU A 418 10.65 -26.49 -0.57
N LYS A 419 9.33 -26.21 -0.55
CA LYS A 419 8.27 -27.18 -0.86
C LYS A 419 7.85 -27.17 -2.32
N ASN A 420 8.52 -26.37 -3.17
CA ASN A 420 8.24 -26.21 -4.60
C ASN A 420 6.77 -25.85 -4.90
N ILE A 421 6.21 -24.93 -4.11
CA ILE A 421 4.85 -24.42 -4.26
C ILE A 421 4.91 -23.13 -5.10
N PRO A 422 4.05 -22.98 -6.12
CA PRO A 422 4.01 -21.79 -6.93
C PRO A 422 3.39 -20.61 -6.15
N PHE A 423 3.99 -19.43 -6.27
CA PHE A 423 3.54 -18.21 -5.58
C PHE A 423 3.84 -16.95 -6.38
N VAL A 424 3.14 -15.87 -6.06
CA VAL A 424 3.40 -14.52 -6.57
C VAL A 424 3.41 -13.53 -5.42
N VAL A 425 4.43 -12.65 -5.39
CA VAL A 425 4.52 -11.55 -4.41
C VAL A 425 4.04 -10.26 -5.07
N TYR A 426 2.99 -9.64 -4.54
CA TYR A 426 2.43 -8.41 -5.05
C TYR A 426 2.93 -7.19 -4.26
N GLY A 427 3.28 -6.12 -4.99
CA GLY A 427 3.63 -4.82 -4.38
C GLY A 427 5.08 -4.67 -3.95
N ASP A 428 5.91 -5.70 -4.06
CA ASP A 428 7.34 -5.60 -3.78
C ASP A 428 8.13 -5.29 -5.07
N LYS A 429 9.06 -4.36 -4.95
CA LYS A 429 9.96 -3.99 -6.06
C LYS A 429 11.25 -4.84 -6.05
N LYS A 430 11.63 -5.41 -4.89
CA LYS A 430 12.85 -6.21 -4.71
C LYS A 430 12.65 -7.32 -3.69
N PRO A 431 13.19 -8.53 -3.94
CA PRO A 431 13.20 -9.61 -2.97
C PRO A 431 13.88 -9.19 -1.66
N PHE A 432 13.49 -9.80 -0.54
CA PHE A 432 14.05 -9.53 0.79
C PHE A 432 15.59 -9.49 0.80
N TYR A 433 16.23 -10.46 0.19
CA TYR A 433 17.70 -10.59 0.16
C TYR A 433 18.42 -9.59 -0.76
N GLU A 434 17.69 -8.92 -1.66
CA GLU A 434 18.19 -7.82 -2.49
C GLU A 434 17.86 -6.44 -1.92
N HIS A 435 17.20 -6.40 -0.74
CA HIS A 435 16.84 -5.14 -0.11
C HIS A 435 18.09 -4.34 0.30
N PRO A 436 18.15 -3.00 0.12
CA PRO A 436 19.34 -2.18 0.42
C PRO A 436 19.87 -2.27 1.86
N ILE A 437 19.02 -2.63 2.83
CA ILE A 437 19.42 -2.85 4.23
C ILE A 437 20.05 -4.24 4.41
N VAL A 438 19.57 -5.26 3.70
CA VAL A 438 19.96 -6.67 3.90
C VAL A 438 21.17 -7.03 3.05
N LYS A 439 21.17 -6.61 1.78
CA LYS A 439 22.20 -6.97 0.79
C LYS A 439 23.63 -6.70 1.25
N PRO A 440 23.97 -5.53 1.84
CA PRO A 440 25.35 -5.29 2.28
C PRO A 440 25.83 -6.29 3.33
N VAL A 441 24.96 -6.73 4.25
CA VAL A 441 25.33 -7.73 5.26
C VAL A 441 25.65 -9.09 4.62
N LEU A 442 24.85 -9.50 3.64
CA LEU A 442 25.11 -10.72 2.86
C LEU A 442 26.38 -10.62 2.02
N ASP A 443 26.63 -9.44 1.46
CA ASP A 443 27.80 -9.21 0.62
C ASP A 443 29.10 -9.19 1.43
N TYR A 444 29.09 -8.82 2.72
CA TYR A 444 30.21 -9.11 3.63
C TYR A 444 30.48 -10.62 3.74
N ILE A 445 29.43 -11.44 3.88
CA ILE A 445 29.58 -12.90 3.93
C ILE A 445 30.10 -13.43 2.59
N ARG A 446 29.62 -12.94 1.45
CA ARG A 446 30.12 -13.31 0.12
C ARG A 446 31.60 -12.98 -0.05
N LEU A 447 32.01 -11.77 0.35
CA LEU A 447 33.43 -11.35 0.31
C LEU A 447 34.33 -12.16 1.23
N SER A 448 33.82 -12.66 2.35
CA SER A 448 34.64 -13.55 3.21
C SER A 448 34.95 -14.88 2.56
N ILE A 449 34.12 -15.36 1.63
CA ILE A 449 34.33 -16.58 0.84
C ILE A 449 35.12 -16.28 -0.44
N ASN A 450 34.66 -15.27 -1.19
CA ASN A 450 35.27 -14.81 -2.43
C ASN A 450 35.69 -13.33 -2.32
N PRO A 451 36.93 -13.06 -1.87
CA PRO A 451 37.43 -11.70 -1.68
C PRO A 451 37.54 -10.86 -2.96
N ASN A 452 37.36 -11.49 -4.12
CA ASN A 452 37.45 -10.88 -5.44
C ASN A 452 36.08 -10.62 -6.10
N ASP A 453 35.01 -10.72 -5.33
CA ASP A 453 33.67 -10.36 -5.81
C ASP A 453 33.46 -8.83 -5.84
N LEU A 454 33.62 -8.25 -7.03
CA LEU A 454 33.49 -6.82 -7.26
C LEU A 454 32.06 -6.31 -7.01
N ASN A 455 31.03 -7.14 -7.27
CA ASN A 455 29.64 -6.77 -7.05
C ASN A 455 29.32 -6.71 -5.54
N ALA A 456 29.81 -7.68 -4.80
CA ALA A 456 29.67 -7.68 -3.35
C ALA A 456 30.45 -6.51 -2.72
N LEU A 457 31.66 -6.23 -3.19
CA LEU A 457 32.44 -5.08 -2.73
C LEU A 457 31.70 -3.76 -2.95
N LYS A 458 31.11 -3.57 -4.12
CA LYS A 458 30.37 -2.34 -4.47
C LYS A 458 29.26 -2.01 -3.46
N SER A 459 28.61 -3.02 -2.87
CA SER A 459 27.51 -2.82 -1.93
C SER A 459 27.99 -2.36 -0.55
N ILE A 460 29.20 -2.76 -0.12
CA ILE A 460 29.73 -2.42 1.21
C ILE A 460 30.55 -1.13 1.26
N LEU A 461 30.96 -0.57 0.12
CA LEU A 461 31.77 0.66 0.05
C LEU A 461 31.19 1.82 0.88
N PRO A 462 29.85 2.07 0.88
CA PRO A 462 29.26 3.15 1.69
C PRO A 462 29.45 2.98 3.19
N THR A 463 29.61 1.74 3.68
CA THR A 463 29.86 1.49 5.12
C THR A 463 31.24 1.94 5.57
N MET A 464 32.13 2.27 4.61
CA MET A 464 33.45 2.85 4.81
C MET A 464 33.49 4.32 4.37
N TYR A 465 32.33 4.93 4.14
CA TYR A 465 32.20 6.33 3.65
C TYR A 465 32.94 6.60 2.34
N LEU A 466 32.98 5.61 1.44
CA LEU A 466 33.59 5.69 0.13
C LEU A 466 32.54 5.91 -0.97
N ASN A 467 32.89 6.75 -1.94
CA ASN A 467 32.05 6.91 -3.13
C ASN A 467 32.16 5.66 -4.01
N ARG A 468 31.03 5.02 -4.27
CA ARG A 468 30.93 3.73 -4.99
C ARG A 468 31.60 3.79 -6.36
N ASP A 469 31.24 4.78 -7.16
CA ASP A 469 31.67 4.85 -8.56
C ASP A 469 33.17 5.11 -8.63
N LYS A 470 33.67 6.12 -7.89
CA LYS A 470 35.10 6.42 -7.84
C LYS A 470 35.95 5.26 -7.34
N ALA A 471 35.47 4.55 -6.32
CA ALA A 471 36.21 3.42 -5.75
C ALA A 471 36.27 2.24 -6.73
N ILE A 472 35.16 1.92 -7.39
CA ILE A 472 35.10 0.84 -8.39
C ILE A 472 35.94 1.19 -9.62
N ASP A 473 35.86 2.42 -10.15
CA ASP A 473 36.66 2.88 -11.29
C ASP A 473 38.17 2.79 -10.96
N TYR A 474 38.55 3.17 -9.74
CA TYR A 474 39.95 3.05 -9.29
C TYR A 474 40.40 1.58 -9.22
N ILE A 475 39.58 0.72 -8.56
CA ILE A 475 39.92 -0.71 -8.43
C ILE A 475 40.03 -1.36 -9.79
N THR A 476 39.06 -1.14 -10.69
CA THR A 476 39.08 -1.76 -12.03
C THR A 476 40.28 -1.30 -12.86
N THR A 477 40.71 -0.07 -12.69
CA THR A 477 41.92 0.48 -13.33
C THR A 477 43.16 -0.18 -12.76
N GLU A 478 43.29 -0.22 -11.43
CA GLU A 478 44.46 -0.81 -10.76
C GLU A 478 44.60 -2.32 -11.03
N MET A 479 43.48 -3.05 -11.10
CA MET A 479 43.52 -4.50 -11.46
C MET A 479 44.20 -4.78 -12.80
N VAL A 480 44.14 -3.84 -13.75
CA VAL A 480 44.76 -3.98 -15.06
C VAL A 480 46.26 -3.68 -15.02
N PHE A 481 46.67 -2.66 -14.26
CA PHE A 481 48.04 -2.14 -14.27
C PHE A 481 48.91 -2.70 -13.15
N ASN A 482 48.33 -3.00 -11.99
CA ASN A 482 49.01 -3.40 -10.78
C ASN A 482 48.30 -4.61 -10.13
N PRO A 483 48.43 -5.83 -10.67
CA PRO A 483 47.74 -7.00 -10.11
C PRO A 483 48.17 -7.24 -8.66
N LEU A 484 47.23 -7.69 -7.84
CA LEU A 484 47.48 -8.02 -6.43
C LEU A 484 48.27 -9.32 -6.29
N ASP A 485 49.02 -9.42 -5.21
CA ASP A 485 49.65 -10.68 -4.79
C ASP A 485 48.57 -11.67 -4.30
N GLU A 486 48.89 -12.97 -4.28
CA GLU A 486 47.93 -14.02 -3.86
C GLU A 486 47.34 -13.83 -2.45
N SER A 487 48.02 -13.08 -1.57
CA SER A 487 47.61 -12.77 -0.21
C SER A 487 46.71 -11.51 -0.11
N GLU A 488 46.59 -10.75 -1.18
CA GLU A 488 45.86 -9.49 -1.21
C GLU A 488 44.43 -9.68 -1.76
N THR A 489 43.52 -8.78 -1.37
CA THR A 489 42.11 -8.78 -1.78
C THR A 489 41.75 -7.45 -2.42
N LEU A 490 40.56 -7.33 -3.04
CA LEU A 490 40.09 -6.08 -3.61
C LEU A 490 40.08 -4.89 -2.62
N LEU A 491 39.97 -5.15 -1.32
CA LEU A 491 40.04 -4.09 -0.28
C LEU A 491 41.48 -3.51 -0.17
N HIS A 492 42.51 -4.24 -0.54
CA HIS A 492 43.90 -3.75 -0.54
C HIS A 492 44.14 -2.68 -1.62
N TYR A 493 43.43 -2.75 -2.76
CA TYR A 493 43.45 -1.66 -3.73
C TYR A 493 42.91 -0.35 -3.11
N LEU A 494 41.84 -0.44 -2.30
CA LEU A 494 41.28 0.74 -1.65
C LEU A 494 42.29 1.45 -0.73
N LEU A 495 43.16 0.69 -0.03
CA LEU A 495 44.22 1.28 0.81
C LEU A 495 45.22 2.12 0.03
N ARG A 496 45.39 1.81 -1.26
CA ARG A 496 46.32 2.52 -2.19
C ARG A 496 45.60 3.72 -2.88
N MET A 497 44.27 3.86 -2.70
CA MET A 497 43.50 4.92 -3.35
C MET A 497 43.95 6.32 -2.89
N PRO A 498 44.23 7.25 -3.82
CA PRO A 498 44.64 8.60 -3.46
C PRO A 498 43.48 9.38 -2.82
N GLY A 499 43.85 10.27 -1.88
CA GLY A 499 42.88 11.18 -1.23
C GLY A 499 42.03 10.56 -0.12
N LEU A 500 42.35 9.37 0.36
CA LEU A 500 41.68 8.75 1.51
C LEU A 500 41.98 9.51 2.81
N HIS A 501 40.92 9.79 3.59
CA HIS A 501 41.07 10.29 4.95
C HIS A 501 41.65 9.20 5.87
N PRO A 502 42.48 9.52 6.90
CA PRO A 502 43.02 8.53 7.83
C PRO A 502 41.96 7.58 8.44
N SER A 503 40.81 8.09 8.84
CA SER A 503 39.71 7.28 9.38
C SER A 503 39.13 6.29 8.37
N GLN A 504 39.12 6.62 7.07
CA GLN A 504 38.69 5.69 6.04
C GLN A 504 39.69 4.53 5.87
N LYS A 505 41.00 4.83 5.96
CA LYS A 505 42.02 3.78 5.93
C LYS A 505 41.91 2.81 7.10
N GLU A 506 41.65 3.35 8.30
CA GLU A 506 41.41 2.52 9.50
C GLU A 506 40.18 1.61 9.30
N LEU A 507 39.08 2.16 8.80
CA LEU A 507 37.88 1.38 8.51
C LEU A 507 38.14 0.29 7.47
N ILE A 508 38.90 0.56 6.41
CA ILE A 508 39.23 -0.46 5.40
C ILE A 508 40.03 -1.59 6.05
N ILE A 509 41.05 -1.27 6.87
CA ILE A 509 41.83 -2.26 7.60
C ILE A 509 40.97 -3.10 8.55
N GLU A 510 40.05 -2.47 9.26
CA GLU A 510 39.07 -3.16 10.11
C GLU A 510 38.16 -4.08 9.30
N ARG A 511 37.72 -3.69 8.10
CA ARG A 511 36.92 -4.54 7.23
C ARG A 511 37.70 -5.74 6.67
N ILE A 512 38.99 -5.59 6.34
CA ILE A 512 39.84 -6.73 5.95
C ILE A 512 39.88 -7.75 7.09
N ARG A 513 40.16 -7.30 8.32
CA ARG A 513 40.20 -8.18 9.50
C ARG A 513 38.83 -8.82 9.79
N LEU A 514 37.76 -8.06 9.62
CA LEU A 514 36.39 -8.56 9.80
C LEU A 514 36.10 -9.70 8.84
N LEU A 515 36.47 -9.59 7.56
CA LEU A 515 36.25 -10.65 6.57
C LEU A 515 36.99 -11.96 6.96
N ASP A 516 38.21 -11.87 7.48
CA ASP A 516 38.97 -13.02 7.98
C ASP A 516 38.32 -13.66 9.21
N ASP A 517 37.77 -12.86 10.11
CA ASP A 517 37.11 -13.33 11.32
C ASP A 517 35.80 -14.03 10.98
N ILE A 518 34.90 -13.37 10.21
CA ILE A 518 33.57 -13.92 9.89
C ILE A 518 33.65 -15.19 9.02
N LYS A 519 34.68 -15.36 8.22
CA LYS A 519 34.93 -16.58 7.44
C LYS A 519 34.92 -17.85 8.29
N LYS A 520 35.33 -17.76 9.56
CA LYS A 520 35.44 -18.86 10.52
C LYS A 520 34.20 -19.04 11.39
N MET A 521 33.26 -18.11 11.31
CA MET A 521 32.04 -18.08 12.14
C MET A 521 30.89 -18.85 11.49
N SER A 522 29.84 -19.16 12.30
CA SER A 522 28.56 -19.57 11.74
C SER A 522 27.89 -18.39 11.01
N PRO A 523 26.97 -18.62 10.05
CA PRO A 523 26.24 -17.53 9.40
C PRO A 523 25.56 -16.58 10.39
N VAL A 524 24.98 -17.11 11.45
CA VAL A 524 24.31 -16.31 12.51
C VAL A 524 25.31 -15.40 13.22
N ASP A 525 26.46 -15.95 13.63
CA ASP A 525 27.48 -15.20 14.38
C ASP A 525 28.13 -14.16 13.49
N ALA A 526 28.37 -14.51 12.22
CA ALA A 526 28.90 -13.59 11.21
C ALA A 526 27.94 -12.39 11.00
N ILE A 527 26.62 -12.63 10.85
CA ILE A 527 25.65 -11.56 10.72
C ILE A 527 25.65 -10.66 11.96
N ARG A 528 25.70 -11.23 13.15
CA ARG A 528 25.76 -10.47 14.41
C ARG A 528 27.02 -9.63 14.51
N GLU A 529 28.17 -10.20 14.13
CA GLU A 529 29.46 -9.50 14.14
C GLU A 529 29.48 -8.33 13.14
N ILE A 530 28.87 -8.51 11.95
CA ILE A 530 28.70 -7.43 10.96
C ILE A 530 27.75 -6.34 11.49
N ARG A 531 26.65 -6.72 12.12
CA ARG A 531 25.63 -5.79 12.61
C ARG A 531 26.14 -4.93 13.78
N GLN A 532 26.57 -5.58 14.86
CA GLN A 532 26.79 -4.96 16.18
C GLN A 532 28.25 -5.07 16.66
N GLY A 533 29.02 -6.04 16.14
CA GLY A 533 30.43 -6.23 16.45
C GLY A 533 31.35 -5.27 15.69
N LYS A 534 32.48 -5.77 15.19
CA LYS A 534 33.48 -5.00 14.44
C LYS A 534 32.93 -4.38 13.15
N GLY A 535 31.85 -4.96 12.59
CA GLY A 535 31.19 -4.45 11.40
C GLY A 535 30.48 -3.10 11.62
N GLN A 536 29.95 -2.84 12.81
CA GLN A 536 29.24 -1.62 13.20
C GLN A 536 28.16 -1.17 12.19
N TYR A 537 27.51 -2.13 11.51
CA TYR A 537 26.59 -1.83 10.42
C TYR A 537 25.33 -1.08 10.92
N GLU A 538 24.80 -1.45 12.09
CA GLU A 538 23.67 -0.73 12.72
C GLU A 538 24.06 0.70 13.07
N LYS A 539 25.26 0.92 13.61
CA LYS A 539 25.78 2.25 13.89
C LYS A 539 25.92 3.09 12.61
N TYR A 540 26.37 2.47 11.50
CA TYR A 540 26.41 3.14 10.20
C TYR A 540 25.02 3.58 9.76
N LEU A 541 23.97 2.76 9.96
CA LEU A 541 22.60 3.13 9.64
C LEU A 541 22.04 4.24 10.57
N GLU A 542 22.55 4.36 11.82
CA GLU A 542 22.09 5.34 12.81
C GLU A 542 22.80 6.69 12.74
N ILE A 543 24.08 6.75 12.35
CA ILE A 543 24.92 7.96 12.38
C ILE A 543 24.36 9.06 11.48
N ASP A 544 23.64 8.70 10.44
CA ASP A 544 23.05 9.65 9.53
C ASP A 544 21.68 10.13 10.08
N GLN A 545 21.69 11.26 10.82
CA GLN A 545 20.46 11.86 11.35
C GLN A 545 19.44 12.18 10.24
N ARG A 546 19.87 12.43 9.02
CA ARG A 546 19.05 12.70 7.85
C ARG A 546 18.47 11.39 7.29
N ARG A 547 19.23 10.29 7.34
CA ARG A 547 18.72 8.95 7.04
C ARG A 547 17.78 8.44 8.13
N SER A 548 18.00 8.77 9.40
CA SER A 548 17.06 8.43 10.47
C SER A 548 15.73 9.16 10.37
N PHE A 549 15.70 10.30 9.68
CA PHE A 549 14.47 11.01 9.31
C PHE A 549 13.67 10.24 8.24
N THR A 550 14.35 9.49 7.37
CA THR A 550 13.78 8.78 6.23
C THR A 550 13.69 7.26 6.43
N LEU A 551 14.61 6.65 7.17
CA LEU A 551 14.57 5.23 7.55
C LEU A 551 13.87 5.10 8.90
N GLN A 552 12.73 4.44 8.92
CA GLN A 552 12.14 4.02 10.20
C GLN A 552 13.12 3.01 10.84
N LYS A 553 13.78 3.41 11.92
CA LYS A 553 14.74 2.57 12.67
C LYS A 553 14.15 1.21 13.01
N GLU A 554 12.86 1.17 13.36
CA GLU A 554 12.12 -0.06 13.64
C GLU A 554 12.07 -1.00 12.43
N PHE A 555 11.87 -0.46 11.23
CA PHE A 555 11.85 -1.25 10.00
C PHE A 555 13.23 -1.84 9.65
N ALA A 556 14.30 -1.05 9.80
CA ALA A 556 15.66 -1.55 9.56
C ALA A 556 16.03 -2.68 10.53
N ASN A 557 15.69 -2.53 11.81
CA ASN A 557 15.93 -3.56 12.82
C ASN A 557 15.10 -4.82 12.52
N GLU A 558 13.82 -4.69 12.16
CA GLU A 558 12.97 -5.81 11.76
C GLU A 558 13.59 -6.60 10.60
N MET A 559 14.05 -5.91 9.54
CA MET A 559 14.72 -6.54 8.40
C MET A 559 15.98 -7.30 8.81
N LEU A 560 16.80 -6.71 9.68
CA LEU A 560 18.05 -7.33 10.15
C LEU A 560 17.79 -8.49 11.12
N ASP A 561 16.74 -8.42 11.94
CA ASP A 561 16.33 -9.51 12.83
C ASP A 561 15.80 -10.71 12.04
N GLU A 562 15.02 -10.47 10.98
CA GLU A 562 14.57 -11.50 10.06
C GLU A 562 15.76 -12.12 9.30
N LEU A 563 16.80 -11.34 8.97
CA LEU A 563 18.03 -11.88 8.37
C LEU A 563 18.75 -12.82 9.32
N VAL A 564 18.89 -12.48 10.60
CA VAL A 564 19.47 -13.37 11.62
C VAL A 564 18.63 -14.65 11.74
N ALA A 565 17.31 -14.52 11.79
CA ALA A 565 16.41 -15.67 11.89
C ALA A 565 16.54 -16.62 10.69
N SER A 566 16.74 -16.10 9.47
CA SER A 566 16.95 -16.92 8.28
C SER A 566 18.23 -17.74 8.30
N ALA A 567 19.26 -17.26 8.99
CA ALA A 567 20.56 -17.91 9.05
C ALA A 567 20.63 -19.05 10.09
N ILE A 568 19.72 -19.09 11.09
CA ILE A 568 19.74 -20.06 12.20
C ILE A 568 19.83 -21.52 11.74
N PRO A 569 19.11 -21.98 10.69
CA PRO A 569 19.17 -23.39 10.26
C PRO A 569 20.50 -23.78 9.60
N HIS A 570 21.37 -22.82 9.26
CA HIS A 570 22.56 -23.04 8.45
C HIS A 570 23.84 -23.08 9.28
N LYS A 571 24.67 -24.11 9.05
CA LYS A 571 25.96 -24.27 9.72
C LYS A 571 27.11 -23.61 8.97
N THR A 572 27.03 -23.47 7.64
CA THR A 572 28.07 -22.93 6.77
C THR A 572 27.52 -21.79 5.92
N HIS A 573 28.41 -20.85 5.57
CA HIS A 573 28.07 -19.73 4.68
C HIS A 573 27.61 -20.21 3.30
N GLU A 574 28.26 -21.26 2.76
CA GLU A 574 27.88 -21.82 1.46
C GLU A 574 26.47 -22.38 1.44
N SER A 575 26.09 -23.14 2.49
CA SER A 575 24.72 -23.67 2.62
C SER A 575 23.69 -22.54 2.69
N TYR A 576 24.02 -21.47 3.40
CA TYR A 576 23.13 -20.31 3.54
C TYR A 576 23.00 -19.53 2.23
N LEU A 577 24.11 -19.19 1.57
CA LEU A 577 24.10 -18.45 0.31
C LEU A 577 23.45 -19.25 -0.82
N ASN A 578 23.65 -20.57 -0.90
CA ASN A 578 23.01 -21.44 -1.88
C ASN A 578 21.47 -21.44 -1.73
N LEU A 579 20.95 -21.38 -0.50
CA LEU A 579 19.51 -21.23 -0.29
C LEU A 579 19.04 -19.86 -0.80
N ILE A 580 19.75 -18.78 -0.49
CA ILE A 580 19.42 -17.43 -0.94
C ILE A 580 19.37 -17.36 -2.46
N ASP A 581 20.39 -17.88 -3.14
CA ASP A 581 20.47 -17.86 -4.60
C ASP A 581 19.32 -18.66 -5.24
N LYS A 582 18.95 -19.80 -4.62
CA LYS A 582 17.78 -20.58 -5.04
C LYS A 582 16.47 -19.78 -4.88
N ILE A 583 16.32 -19.02 -3.78
CA ILE A 583 15.14 -18.19 -3.52
C ILE A 583 15.06 -17.06 -4.54
N LEU A 584 16.16 -16.37 -4.80
CA LEU A 584 16.21 -15.27 -5.77
C LEU A 584 15.84 -15.76 -7.17
N LYS A 585 16.44 -16.87 -7.61
CA LYS A 585 16.11 -17.49 -8.90
C LYS A 585 14.62 -17.86 -8.99
N LYS A 586 14.09 -18.49 -7.93
CA LYS A 586 12.68 -18.90 -7.92
C LYS A 586 11.73 -17.70 -7.92
N HIS A 587 12.12 -16.62 -7.25
CA HIS A 587 11.34 -15.38 -7.26
C HIS A 587 11.25 -14.79 -8.67
N GLU A 588 12.36 -14.76 -9.42
CA GLU A 588 12.35 -14.31 -10.82
C GLU A 588 11.42 -15.16 -11.70
N GLU A 589 11.51 -16.50 -11.58
CA GLU A 589 10.61 -17.42 -12.31
C GLU A 589 9.13 -17.16 -12.00
N MET A 590 8.80 -16.82 -10.74
CA MET A 590 7.42 -16.59 -10.31
C MET A 590 6.87 -15.21 -10.73
N GLU A 591 7.73 -14.19 -10.91
CA GLU A 591 7.30 -12.88 -11.40
C GLU A 591 6.64 -12.95 -12.80
N GLU A 592 7.03 -13.90 -13.63
CA GLU A 592 6.42 -14.13 -14.96
C GLU A 592 4.94 -14.53 -14.85
N LEU A 593 4.56 -15.21 -13.76
CA LEU A 593 3.19 -15.67 -13.52
C LEU A 593 2.25 -14.55 -13.01
N LYS A 594 2.80 -13.40 -12.65
CA LYS A 594 2.04 -12.27 -12.07
C LYS A 594 0.96 -11.72 -12.99
N ASN A 595 1.16 -11.81 -14.29
CA ASN A 595 0.25 -11.30 -15.31
C ASN A 595 -0.63 -12.40 -15.92
N ASP A 596 -0.49 -13.66 -15.49
CA ASP A 596 -1.34 -14.75 -15.95
C ASP A 596 -2.58 -14.88 -15.05
N PRO A 597 -3.78 -14.53 -15.53
CA PRO A 597 -5.01 -14.59 -14.74
C PRO A 597 -5.46 -16.03 -14.43
N TYR A 598 -4.88 -17.03 -15.10
CA TYR A 598 -5.20 -18.45 -14.92
C TYR A 598 -4.19 -19.19 -14.06
N ALA A 599 -3.10 -18.54 -13.66
CA ALA A 599 -2.08 -19.17 -12.84
C ALA A 599 -2.65 -19.70 -11.52
N ASP A 600 -2.34 -20.96 -11.21
CA ASP A 600 -2.70 -21.58 -9.93
C ASP A 600 -1.56 -21.36 -8.93
N VAL A 601 -1.52 -20.20 -8.30
CA VAL A 601 -0.43 -19.71 -7.45
C VAL A 601 -0.94 -19.13 -6.13
N VAL A 602 -0.17 -19.29 -5.05
CA VAL A 602 -0.43 -18.62 -3.77
C VAL A 602 -0.12 -17.13 -3.90
N SER A 603 -1.04 -16.28 -3.47
CA SER A 603 -0.85 -14.84 -3.45
C SER A 603 -0.20 -14.38 -2.14
N LEU A 604 0.88 -13.61 -2.22
CA LEU A 604 1.55 -12.97 -1.09
C LEU A 604 1.46 -11.46 -1.25
N MET A 605 0.91 -10.74 -0.27
CA MET A 605 0.76 -9.30 -0.37
C MET A 605 0.59 -8.62 0.99
N THR A 606 0.87 -7.32 1.03
CA THR A 606 0.56 -6.52 2.21
C THR A 606 -0.95 -6.35 2.39
N ILE A 607 -1.41 -6.13 3.63
CA ILE A 607 -2.81 -5.80 3.94
C ILE A 607 -3.29 -4.62 3.09
N HIS A 608 -2.41 -3.63 2.82
CA HIS A 608 -2.75 -2.49 1.96
C HIS A 608 -3.05 -2.87 0.51
N ASN A 609 -2.24 -3.78 -0.05
CA ASN A 609 -2.42 -4.23 -1.43
C ASN A 609 -3.64 -5.15 -1.60
N ALA A 610 -4.10 -5.77 -0.51
CA ALA A 610 -5.27 -6.64 -0.50
C ALA A 610 -6.60 -5.87 -0.42
N LYS A 611 -6.57 -4.56 -0.14
CA LYS A 611 -7.79 -3.75 -0.04
C LYS A 611 -8.58 -3.80 -1.35
N GLY A 612 -9.89 -4.08 -1.24
CA GLY A 612 -10.78 -4.25 -2.39
C GLY A 612 -10.75 -5.63 -3.04
N LEU A 613 -9.84 -6.52 -2.63
CA LEU A 613 -9.79 -7.89 -3.10
C LEU A 613 -10.56 -8.85 -2.17
N GLU A 614 -10.82 -10.07 -2.66
CA GLU A 614 -11.45 -11.13 -1.89
C GLU A 614 -10.85 -12.48 -2.26
N PHE A 615 -10.67 -13.34 -1.26
CA PHE A 615 -10.05 -14.66 -1.42
C PHE A 615 -10.83 -15.71 -0.64
N PRO A 616 -10.92 -16.96 -1.15
CA PRO A 616 -11.59 -18.06 -0.46
C PRO A 616 -10.93 -18.44 0.87
N CYS A 617 -9.61 -18.29 1.01
CA CYS A 617 -8.87 -18.58 2.21
C CYS A 617 -7.77 -17.55 2.47
N VAL A 618 -7.82 -16.90 3.63
CA VAL A 618 -6.91 -15.82 4.01
C VAL A 618 -6.11 -16.22 5.24
N TYR A 619 -4.79 -16.13 5.13
CA TYR A 619 -3.86 -16.23 6.24
C TYR A 619 -3.34 -14.82 6.57
N THR A 620 -3.34 -14.44 7.84
CA THR A 620 -2.80 -13.15 8.27
C THR A 620 -1.64 -13.36 9.22
N SER A 621 -0.44 -12.90 8.83
CA SER A 621 0.71 -12.81 9.70
C SER A 621 0.72 -11.45 10.39
N VAL A 622 0.78 -11.43 11.73
CA VAL A 622 0.72 -10.21 12.54
C VAL A 622 1.91 -10.14 13.48
N ASP A 623 2.62 -9.02 13.41
CA ASP A 623 3.93 -8.81 14.03
C ASP A 623 4.00 -8.74 15.54
N TYR A 624 2.96 -8.90 16.35
CA TYR A 624 3.16 -8.87 17.80
C TYR A 624 1.92 -9.20 18.62
N PRO A 625 2.10 -9.95 19.67
CA PRO A 625 3.03 -11.06 19.90
C PRO A 625 2.61 -12.24 19.03
N LYS A 626 3.38 -12.55 18.03
CA LYS A 626 3.26 -13.65 17.05
C LYS A 626 1.86 -14.27 16.97
N LEU A 627 0.94 -13.56 16.33
CA LEU A 627 -0.46 -13.92 16.20
C LEU A 627 -0.74 -14.30 14.75
N TYR A 628 -1.16 -15.50 14.52
CA TYR A 628 -1.59 -16.00 13.23
C TYR A 628 -3.09 -16.25 13.21
N ILE A 629 -3.79 -15.69 12.23
CA ILE A 629 -5.22 -15.88 12.04
C ILE A 629 -5.46 -16.49 10.67
N ARG A 630 -6.06 -17.66 10.59
CA ARG A 630 -6.64 -18.19 9.37
C ARG A 630 -8.12 -17.81 9.33
N LEU A 631 -8.51 -17.14 8.27
CA LEU A 631 -9.91 -16.89 7.93
C LEU A 631 -10.29 -17.89 6.84
N PRO A 632 -11.35 -18.67 7.04
CA PRO A 632 -11.81 -19.68 6.09
C PRO A 632 -12.34 -19.05 4.80
#